data_429810e057cddb9db1e29f2945435bc3
#
_entry.id   429810e057cddb9db1e29f2945435bc3
#
_cell.length_a   1.000
_cell.length_b   1.000
_cell.length_c   1.000
_cell.angle_alpha   90.00
_cell.angle_beta   90.00
_cell.angle_gamma   90.00
#
_symmetry.space_group_name_H-M   'P 1'
#
loop_
_entity.id
_entity.type
_entity.pdbx_description
1 polymer ?
#
loop_
_entity_poly.entity_id
_entity_poly.type
_entity_poly.pdbx_seq_one_letter_code
_entity_poly.pdbx_strand_id
1 'polypeptide(L)'
;MMAQSRSFLIILLLVAGCAAPKPILYPNAHSQQVGKEVADRDIDECREMAKDAGATASQGKSGQVAGSTTAGGAIGSAAGAVGGAVVGHPGRGAMVGAASGATAGFLRGLFRRSPPSNTYKQFVQRCLKERGYDPVGWE
;
A
#
# COMPACT_ATOMS: atom_id res chain seq x y z
N MET A 1 -30.00 21.41 -2.53
CA MET A 1 -28.59 21.86 -2.49
C MET A 1 -27.84 21.45 -1.21
N MET A 2 -28.47 21.33 -0.04
CA MET A 2 -27.77 20.97 1.22
C MET A 2 -27.35 19.47 1.33
N ALA A 3 -28.05 18.55 0.66
CA ALA A 3 -27.73 17.11 0.71
C ALA A 3 -26.43 16.76 -0.05
N GLN A 4 -26.15 17.44 -1.14
CA GLN A 4 -24.94 17.24 -1.95
C GLN A 4 -23.66 17.70 -1.24
N SER A 5 -23.75 18.77 -0.45
CA SER A 5 -22.64 19.30 0.34
C SER A 5 -22.21 18.34 1.46
N ARG A 6 -23.19 17.66 2.10
CA ARG A 6 -22.92 16.67 3.16
C ARG A 6 -22.23 15.42 2.62
N SER A 7 -22.62 14.95 1.44
CA SER A 7 -21.97 13.81 0.78
C SER A 7 -20.53 14.13 0.38
N PHE A 8 -20.27 15.35 -0.09
CA PHE A 8 -18.92 15.80 -0.46
C PHE A 8 -17.99 15.90 0.79
N LEU A 9 -18.53 16.35 1.92
CA LEU A 9 -17.79 16.44 3.19
C LEU A 9 -17.42 15.06 3.74
N ILE A 10 -18.31 14.07 3.62
CA ILE A 10 -18.05 12.70 4.07
C ILE A 10 -17.01 12.02 3.18
N ILE A 11 -17.02 12.26 1.87
CA ILE A 11 -16.01 11.74 0.94
C ILE A 11 -14.63 12.36 1.23
N LEU A 12 -14.57 13.65 1.57
CA LEU A 12 -13.32 14.35 1.89
C LEU A 12 -12.70 13.82 3.20
N LEU A 13 -13.51 13.44 4.19
CA LEU A 13 -13.04 12.86 5.45
C LEU A 13 -12.49 11.43 5.31
N LEU A 14 -12.94 10.67 4.30
CA LEU A 14 -12.47 9.31 4.05
C LEU A 14 -11.10 9.24 3.36
N VAL A 15 -10.60 10.33 2.79
CA VAL A 15 -9.30 10.38 2.08
C VAL A 15 -8.12 10.62 3.03
N ALA A 16 -8.36 11.01 4.29
CA ALA A 16 -7.32 11.41 5.25
C ALA A 16 -6.54 10.25 5.90
N GLY A 17 -6.76 8.98 5.50
CA GLY A 17 -6.30 7.81 6.26
C GLY A 17 -5.10 7.02 5.70
N CYS A 18 -4.36 7.50 4.72
CA CYS A 18 -3.19 6.77 4.19
C CYS A 18 -1.90 7.19 4.90
N ALA A 19 -1.69 6.74 6.14
CA ALA A 19 -0.39 6.86 6.78
C ALA A 19 0.67 6.05 6.01
N ALA A 20 1.75 6.70 5.59
CA ALA A 20 2.87 6.04 4.94
C ALA A 20 3.60 5.14 5.95
N PRO A 21 4.17 4.00 5.53
CA PRO A 21 4.91 3.10 6.42
C PRO A 21 6.00 3.85 7.18
N LYS A 22 6.07 3.64 8.50
CA LYS A 22 7.03 4.28 9.40
C LYS A 22 8.00 3.26 9.99
N PRO A 23 9.30 3.59 10.15
CA PRO A 23 10.22 2.74 10.90
C PRO A 23 9.89 2.81 12.39
N ILE A 24 9.97 1.67 13.08
CA ILE A 24 9.84 1.57 14.52
C ILE A 24 11.24 1.69 15.12
N LEU A 25 11.43 2.65 16.01
CA LEU A 25 12.71 2.87 16.70
C LEU A 25 12.72 2.16 18.06
N TYR A 26 13.82 1.51 18.38
CA TYR A 26 14.06 1.04 19.73
C TYR A 26 14.37 2.23 20.65
N PRO A 27 13.78 2.28 21.86
CA PRO A 27 14.02 3.39 22.80
C PRO A 27 15.41 3.29 23.40
N ASN A 28 16.43 3.78 22.69
CA ASN A 28 17.81 3.88 23.17
C ASN A 28 18.05 5.23 23.89
N ALA A 29 19.23 5.40 24.50
CA ALA A 29 19.57 6.62 25.22
C ALA A 29 19.47 7.88 24.34
N HIS A 30 19.89 7.79 23.07
CA HIS A 30 19.81 8.90 22.13
C HIS A 30 18.35 9.29 21.84
N SER A 31 17.48 8.34 21.51
CA SER A 31 16.07 8.61 21.22
C SER A 31 15.31 9.20 22.42
N GLN A 32 15.71 8.81 23.64
CA GLN A 32 15.14 9.38 24.87
C GLN A 32 15.62 10.81 25.13
N GLN A 33 16.86 11.13 24.80
CA GLN A 33 17.41 12.49 24.96
C GLN A 33 16.81 13.49 23.99
N VAL A 34 16.68 13.12 22.71
CA VAL A 34 16.15 14.02 21.66
C VAL A 34 14.64 14.17 21.72
N GLY A 35 13.95 13.18 22.27
CA GLY A 35 12.50 13.13 22.35
C GLY A 35 11.81 12.74 21.04
N LYS A 36 10.52 12.42 21.15
CA LYS A 36 9.74 11.86 20.05
C LYS A 36 9.61 12.81 18.86
N GLU A 37 9.45 14.09 19.10
CA GLU A 37 9.22 15.09 18.06
C GLU A 37 10.45 15.25 17.14
N VAL A 38 11.65 15.26 17.73
CA VAL A 38 12.91 15.32 16.96
C VAL A 38 13.13 14.01 16.22
N ALA A 39 12.88 12.87 16.88
CA ALA A 39 12.99 11.56 16.23
C ALA A 39 12.03 11.41 15.02
N ASP A 40 10.81 11.91 15.12
CA ASP A 40 9.86 11.91 14.00
C ASP A 40 10.34 12.78 12.83
N ARG A 41 10.95 13.93 13.09
CA ARG A 41 11.57 14.78 12.07
C ARG A 41 12.73 14.09 11.39
N ASP A 42 13.62 13.49 12.15
CA ASP A 42 14.78 12.76 11.64
C ASP A 42 14.36 11.56 10.77
N ILE A 43 13.29 10.87 11.15
CA ILE A 43 12.68 9.82 10.31
C ILE A 43 12.22 10.41 8.98
N ASP A 44 11.50 11.52 9.00
CA ASP A 44 10.98 12.12 7.77
C ASP A 44 12.10 12.65 6.87
N GLU A 45 13.16 13.24 7.41
CA GLU A 45 14.35 13.63 6.64
C GLU A 45 15.05 12.43 5.99
N CYS A 46 15.25 11.32 6.74
CA CYS A 46 15.83 10.09 6.18
C CYS A 46 14.95 9.49 5.06
N ARG A 47 13.62 9.64 5.17
CA ARG A 47 12.67 9.20 4.13
C ARG A 47 12.73 10.06 2.88
N GLU A 48 12.89 11.38 3.01
CA GLU A 48 13.10 12.27 1.86
C GLU A 48 14.43 11.96 1.18
N MET A 49 15.53 11.86 1.92
CA MET A 49 16.83 11.47 1.34
C MET A 49 16.76 10.13 0.57
N ALA A 50 15.99 9.16 1.08
CA ALA A 50 15.79 7.90 0.37
C ALA A 50 15.07 8.09 -0.97
N LYS A 51 14.06 8.98 -1.02
CA LYS A 51 13.33 9.31 -2.26
C LYS A 51 14.22 10.04 -3.25
N ASP A 52 14.98 11.00 -2.79
CA ASP A 52 15.93 11.77 -3.62
C ASP A 52 17.02 10.87 -4.22
N ALA A 53 17.46 9.86 -3.48
CA ALA A 53 18.35 8.81 -3.95
C ALA A 53 17.68 7.79 -4.90
N GLY A 54 16.40 7.98 -5.25
CA GLY A 54 15.66 7.09 -6.14
C GLY A 54 15.08 5.82 -5.46
N ALA A 55 15.27 5.66 -4.16
CA ALA A 55 14.69 4.57 -3.39
C ALA A 55 13.26 4.93 -2.96
N THR A 56 12.26 4.63 -3.80
CA THR A 56 10.87 4.98 -3.50
C THR A 56 10.16 3.94 -2.65
N ALA A 57 9.33 4.40 -1.70
CA ALA A 57 8.48 3.54 -0.88
C ALA A 57 7.43 2.77 -1.71
N SER A 58 7.15 3.23 -2.92
CA SER A 58 6.04 2.74 -3.75
C SER A 58 6.46 1.94 -4.98
N GLN A 59 7.71 1.50 -5.09
CA GLN A 59 8.23 0.79 -6.26
C GLN A 59 7.50 -0.51 -6.64
N GLY A 60 6.52 -0.95 -5.88
CA GLY A 60 5.72 -2.13 -6.19
C GLY A 60 4.24 -1.87 -6.44
N LYS A 61 3.74 -0.63 -6.26
CA LYS A 61 2.29 -0.40 -6.29
C LYS A 61 1.66 -0.61 -7.66
N SER A 62 2.26 -0.07 -8.71
CA SER A 62 1.74 -0.25 -10.08
C SER A 62 1.83 -1.70 -10.54
N GLY A 63 2.95 -2.37 -10.30
CA GLY A 63 3.13 -3.79 -10.60
C GLY A 63 2.23 -4.69 -9.75
N GLN A 64 2.03 -4.34 -8.47
CA GLN A 64 1.18 -5.11 -7.57
C GLN A 64 -0.32 -4.95 -7.91
N VAL A 65 -0.77 -3.76 -8.28
CA VAL A 65 -2.15 -3.53 -8.75
C VAL A 65 -2.38 -4.26 -10.06
N ALA A 66 -1.49 -4.11 -11.04
CA ALA A 66 -1.57 -4.83 -12.31
C ALA A 66 -1.58 -6.36 -12.08
N GLY A 67 -0.66 -6.88 -11.25
CA GLY A 67 -0.61 -8.31 -10.92
C GLY A 67 -1.86 -8.83 -10.22
N SER A 68 -2.44 -8.08 -9.29
CA SER A 68 -3.67 -8.50 -8.61
C SER A 68 -4.90 -8.43 -9.51
N THR A 69 -4.95 -7.48 -10.45
CA THR A 69 -6.03 -7.36 -11.44
C THR A 69 -5.99 -8.52 -12.43
N THR A 70 -4.81 -8.85 -12.97
CA THR A 70 -4.64 -9.98 -13.90
C THR A 70 -4.90 -11.32 -13.22
N ALA A 71 -4.38 -11.53 -12.01
CA ALA A 71 -4.63 -12.75 -11.25
C ALA A 71 -6.12 -12.89 -10.88
N GLY A 72 -6.77 -11.80 -10.45
CA GLY A 72 -8.21 -11.81 -10.15
C GLY A 72 -9.05 -12.14 -11.39
N GLY A 73 -8.69 -11.56 -12.54
CA GLY A 73 -9.37 -11.85 -13.81
C GLY A 73 -9.18 -13.30 -14.25
N ALA A 74 -7.97 -13.85 -14.15
CA ALA A 74 -7.68 -15.23 -14.52
C ALA A 74 -8.39 -16.25 -13.61
N ILE A 75 -8.36 -16.05 -12.30
CA ILE A 75 -9.07 -16.92 -11.35
C ILE A 75 -10.58 -16.79 -11.53
N GLY A 76 -11.10 -15.56 -11.70
CA GLY A 76 -12.52 -15.30 -11.92
C GLY A 76 -13.03 -15.92 -13.21
N SER A 77 -12.25 -15.85 -14.32
CA SER A 77 -12.65 -16.46 -15.59
C SER A 77 -12.70 -17.99 -15.50
N ALA A 78 -11.74 -18.62 -14.83
CA ALA A 78 -11.71 -20.06 -14.63
C ALA A 78 -12.92 -20.53 -13.79
N ALA A 79 -13.17 -19.89 -12.64
CA ALA A 79 -14.29 -20.21 -11.79
C ALA A 79 -15.65 -19.94 -12.48
N GLY A 80 -15.75 -18.84 -13.23
CA GLY A 80 -16.93 -18.48 -14.00
C GLY A 80 -17.20 -19.46 -15.15
N ALA A 81 -16.15 -19.97 -15.81
CA ALA A 81 -16.31 -20.98 -16.86
C ALA A 81 -16.89 -22.30 -16.30
N VAL A 82 -16.40 -22.75 -15.14
CA VAL A 82 -16.91 -23.95 -14.48
C VAL A 82 -18.38 -23.76 -14.08
N GLY A 83 -18.70 -22.64 -13.40
CA GLY A 83 -20.08 -22.33 -13.02
C GLY A 83 -21.00 -22.18 -14.22
N GLY A 84 -20.52 -21.53 -15.30
CA GLY A 84 -21.27 -21.34 -16.55
C GLY A 84 -21.50 -22.64 -17.31
N ALA A 85 -20.59 -23.63 -17.18
CA ALA A 85 -20.75 -24.94 -17.80
C ALA A 85 -21.97 -25.69 -17.26
N VAL A 86 -22.24 -25.54 -15.95
CA VAL A 86 -23.41 -26.20 -15.30
C VAL A 86 -24.71 -25.68 -15.90
N VAL A 87 -24.79 -24.44 -16.30
CA VAL A 87 -25.98 -23.82 -16.93
C VAL A 87 -25.91 -23.77 -18.45
N GLY A 88 -24.96 -24.47 -19.07
CA GLY A 88 -24.82 -24.60 -20.52
C GLY A 88 -24.16 -23.40 -21.24
N HIS A 89 -23.64 -22.42 -20.53
CA HIS A 89 -23.03 -21.21 -21.11
C HIS A 89 -21.66 -20.87 -20.53
N PRO A 90 -20.62 -21.75 -20.72
CA PRO A 90 -19.30 -21.58 -20.10
C PRO A 90 -18.61 -20.27 -20.51
N GLY A 91 -18.79 -19.84 -21.78
CA GLY A 91 -18.18 -18.61 -22.27
C GLY A 91 -18.72 -17.34 -21.59
N ARG A 92 -20.04 -17.28 -21.37
CA ARG A 92 -20.68 -16.16 -20.66
C ARG A 92 -20.26 -16.14 -19.18
N GLY A 93 -20.21 -17.31 -18.55
CA GLY A 93 -19.73 -17.45 -17.18
C GLY A 93 -18.28 -17.00 -17.03
N ALA A 94 -17.39 -17.37 -17.96
CA ALA A 94 -16.00 -16.94 -17.98
C ALA A 94 -15.88 -15.41 -18.12
N MET A 95 -16.64 -14.79 -19.01
CA MET A 95 -16.61 -13.32 -19.18
C MET A 95 -17.08 -12.56 -17.95
N VAL A 96 -18.17 -12.98 -17.34
CA VAL A 96 -18.69 -12.35 -16.10
C VAL A 96 -17.70 -12.57 -14.95
N GLY A 97 -17.15 -13.77 -14.83
CA GLY A 97 -16.14 -14.10 -13.82
C GLY A 97 -14.84 -13.31 -14.00
N ALA A 98 -14.37 -13.14 -15.23
CA ALA A 98 -13.19 -12.32 -15.54
C ALA A 98 -13.41 -10.84 -15.15
N ALA A 99 -14.56 -10.27 -15.52
CA ALA A 99 -14.87 -8.88 -15.22
C ALA A 99 -15.00 -8.63 -13.72
N SER A 100 -15.75 -9.47 -13.01
CA SER A 100 -15.91 -9.33 -11.55
C SER A 100 -14.62 -9.61 -10.79
N GLY A 101 -13.85 -10.63 -11.19
CA GLY A 101 -12.56 -10.97 -10.60
C GLY A 101 -11.51 -9.89 -10.84
N ALA A 102 -11.45 -9.30 -12.03
CA ALA A 102 -10.56 -8.18 -12.33
C ALA A 102 -10.90 -6.95 -11.47
N THR A 103 -12.19 -6.62 -11.36
CA THR A 103 -12.64 -5.50 -10.52
C THR A 103 -12.30 -5.72 -9.04
N ALA A 104 -12.59 -6.89 -8.51
CA ALA A 104 -12.25 -7.26 -7.13
C ALA A 104 -10.73 -7.25 -6.89
N GLY A 105 -9.95 -7.77 -7.84
CA GLY A 105 -8.49 -7.75 -7.80
C GLY A 105 -7.92 -6.33 -7.85
N PHE A 106 -8.49 -5.47 -8.69
CA PHE A 106 -8.11 -4.06 -8.78
C PHE A 106 -8.37 -3.31 -7.46
N LEU A 107 -9.58 -3.43 -6.92
CA LEU A 107 -9.92 -2.81 -5.64
C LEU A 107 -9.01 -3.33 -4.52
N ARG A 108 -8.81 -4.65 -4.44
CA ARG A 108 -7.90 -5.25 -3.46
C ARG A 108 -6.47 -4.72 -3.62
N GLY A 109 -5.99 -4.53 -4.86
CA GLY A 109 -4.69 -3.95 -5.15
C GLY A 109 -4.57 -2.50 -4.68
N LEU A 110 -5.63 -1.71 -4.86
CA LEU A 110 -5.67 -0.31 -4.40
C LEU A 110 -5.64 -0.19 -2.87
N PHE A 111 -6.41 -1.03 -2.18
CA PHE A 111 -6.52 -0.98 -0.71
C PHE A 111 -5.42 -1.75 0.01
N ARG A 112 -4.69 -2.63 -0.70
CA ARG A 112 -3.57 -3.34 -0.10
C ARG A 112 -2.42 -2.39 0.14
N ARG A 113 -1.99 -2.25 1.40
CA ARG A 113 -0.76 -1.53 1.74
C ARG A 113 0.41 -2.33 1.17
N SER A 114 1.09 -1.76 0.17
CA SER A 114 2.35 -2.33 -0.31
C SER A 114 3.44 -2.06 0.73
N PRO A 115 4.15 -3.07 1.20
CA PRO A 115 5.31 -2.82 2.04
C PRO A 115 6.33 -1.99 1.25
N PRO A 116 7.09 -1.11 1.91
CA PRO A 116 8.17 -0.36 1.27
C PRO A 116 9.18 -1.32 0.64
N SER A 117 9.81 -0.91 -0.48
CA SER A 117 10.86 -1.71 -1.11
C SER A 117 12.00 -1.98 -0.13
N ASN A 118 12.68 -3.11 -0.28
CA ASN A 118 13.81 -3.45 0.59
C ASN A 118 14.93 -2.40 0.52
N THR A 119 15.17 -1.85 -0.67
CA THR A 119 16.15 -0.76 -0.87
C THR A 119 15.79 0.49 -0.08
N TYR A 120 14.52 0.90 -0.13
CA TYR A 120 14.03 2.03 0.65
C TYR A 120 14.18 1.79 2.17
N LYS A 121 13.79 0.60 2.64
CA LYS A 121 13.93 0.23 4.05
C LYS A 121 15.39 0.27 4.51
N GLN A 122 16.29 -0.32 3.74
CA GLN A 122 17.71 -0.35 4.05
C GLN A 122 18.32 1.05 4.07
N PHE A 123 17.95 1.91 3.13
CA PHE A 123 18.43 3.29 3.08
C PHE A 123 18.03 4.06 4.34
N VAL A 124 16.73 4.06 4.65
CA VAL A 124 16.20 4.77 5.83
C VAL A 124 16.79 4.21 7.12
N GLN A 125 16.90 2.88 7.25
CA GLN A 125 17.51 2.25 8.41
C GLN A 125 18.97 2.64 8.59
N ARG A 126 19.72 2.72 7.49
CA ARG A 126 21.13 3.14 7.54
C ARG A 126 21.26 4.60 7.96
N CYS A 127 20.49 5.48 7.35
CA CYS A 127 20.44 6.90 7.70
C CYS A 127 20.13 7.11 9.20
N LEU A 128 19.13 6.40 9.72
CA LEU A 128 18.75 6.49 11.14
C LEU A 128 19.84 5.95 12.07
N LYS A 129 20.53 4.87 11.69
CA LYS A 129 21.68 4.34 12.48
C LYS A 129 22.83 5.31 12.53
N GLU A 130 23.14 5.99 11.43
CA GLU A 130 24.16 7.04 11.37
C GLU A 130 23.85 8.24 12.27
N ARG A 131 22.56 8.49 12.54
CA ARG A 131 22.08 9.50 13.49
C ARG A 131 21.97 9.00 14.94
N GLY A 132 22.30 7.75 15.21
CA GLY A 132 22.29 7.17 16.55
C GLY A 132 20.98 6.50 16.98
N TYR A 133 20.02 6.33 16.06
CA TYR A 133 18.80 5.57 16.32
C TYR A 133 19.00 4.08 16.04
N ASP A 134 18.16 3.24 16.64
CA ASP A 134 18.14 1.80 16.39
C ASP A 134 16.78 1.38 15.81
N PRO A 135 16.62 1.34 14.47
CA PRO A 135 15.39 0.91 13.83
C PRO A 135 15.25 -0.62 13.89
N VAL A 136 14.16 -1.12 14.51
CA VAL A 136 13.90 -2.55 14.73
C VAL A 136 12.82 -3.13 13.83
N GLY A 137 11.98 -2.30 13.20
CA GLY A 137 10.88 -2.77 12.36
C GLY A 137 10.22 -1.68 11.52
N TRP A 138 9.10 -2.02 10.89
CA TRP A 138 8.25 -1.13 10.09
C TRP A 138 6.77 -1.41 10.36
N GLU A 139 5.99 -0.37 10.53
CA GLU A 139 4.52 -0.42 10.67
C GLU A 139 3.79 0.21 9.48
#